data_b5cddabf4804cd919547a5744e864faa
#
_entry.id   b5cddabf4804cd919547a5744e864faa
#
_cell.length_a   1.000
_cell.length_b   1.000
_cell.length_c   1.000
_cell.angle_alpha   90.00
_cell.angle_beta   90.00
_cell.angle_gamma   90.00
#
_symmetry.space_group_name_H-M   'P 1'
#
loop_
_entity.id
_entity.type
_entity.pdbx_description
1 polymer ?
#
loop_
_entity_poly.entity_id
_entity_poly.type
_entity_poly.pdbx_seq_one_letter_code
_entity_poly.pdbx_strand_id
1 'polypeptide(L)' 'MSEIRIEATVDRIEEDQAVLLLATPHGELPVNWPVALLPPGVGEGSKLDFAIGENRQAETDARQRGADLLEELTRRKD' A
#
# COMPACT_ATOMS: atom_id res chain seq x y z
N MET A 1 -10.25 11.56 -14.09
CA MET A 1 -9.54 10.62 -13.65
C MET A 1 -8.81 10.91 -12.49
N SER A 2 -8.79 10.09 -11.59
CA SER A 2 -8.43 10.42 -10.28
C SER A 2 -7.33 9.56 -9.77
N GLU A 3 -6.33 9.38 -10.52
CA GLU A 3 -5.20 8.59 -10.10
C GLU A 3 -4.10 9.51 -9.60
N ILE A 4 -3.54 9.18 -8.44
CA ILE A 4 -2.43 9.93 -7.89
C ILE A 4 -1.20 9.03 -7.95
N ARG A 5 -0.06 9.60 -8.37
CA ARG A 5 1.19 8.88 -8.39
C ARG A 5 2.12 9.49 -7.38
N ILE A 6 2.71 8.63 -6.57
CA ILE A 6 3.62 9.05 -5.51
C ILE A 6 4.91 8.27 -5.66
N GLU A 7 6.01 9.00 -5.67
CA GLU A 7 7.33 8.37 -5.73
C GLU A 7 7.79 8.10 -4.32
N ALA A 8 8.41 6.95 -4.11
CA ALA A 8 8.90 6.59 -2.80
C ALA A 8 10.28 5.98 -2.91
N THR A 9 11.04 6.10 -1.84
CA THR A 9 12.36 5.49 -1.74
C THR A 9 12.37 4.60 -0.52
N VAL A 10 12.96 3.42 -0.66
CA VAL A 10 13.10 2.53 0.48
C VAL A 10 14.28 3.03 1.30
N ASP A 11 13.99 3.52 2.51
CA ASP A 11 15.03 4.02 3.39
C ASP A 11 15.79 2.87 4.03
N ARG A 12 15.06 1.92 4.56
CA ARG A 12 15.66 0.74 5.17
C ARG A 12 14.62 -0.34 5.34
N ILE A 13 15.10 -1.54 5.60
CA ILE A 13 14.23 -2.67 5.86
C ILE A 13 14.58 -3.22 7.23
N GLU A 14 13.57 -3.36 8.08
CA GLU A 14 13.73 -3.90 9.40
C GLU A 14 12.80 -5.09 9.57
N GLU A 15 13.37 -6.28 9.69
CA GLU A 15 12.59 -7.50 9.82
C GLU A 15 11.67 -7.63 8.61
N ASP A 16 10.37 -7.61 8.83
CA ASP A 16 9.42 -7.75 7.72
C ASP A 16 8.78 -6.43 7.33
N GLN A 17 9.34 -5.31 7.77
CA GLN A 17 8.82 -3.99 7.48
C GLN A 17 9.84 -3.16 6.73
N ALA A 18 9.39 -2.42 5.78
CA ALA A 18 10.24 -1.47 5.05
C ALA A 18 9.80 -0.07 5.42
N VAL A 19 10.77 0.80 5.66
CA VAL A 19 10.48 2.20 5.89
C VAL A 19 10.61 2.90 4.55
N LEU A 20 9.49 3.43 4.07
CA LEU A 20 9.44 4.11 2.79
C LEU A 20 9.33 5.61 3.03
N LEU A 21 10.05 6.35 2.22
CA LEU A 21 9.97 7.81 2.25
C LEU A 21 9.17 8.25 1.04
N LEU A 22 7.96 8.70 1.28
CA LEU A 22 7.09 9.16 0.21
C LEU A 22 7.40 10.60 -0.13
N ALA A 23 7.57 10.87 -1.41
CA ALA A 23 7.83 12.24 -1.85
C ALA A 23 6.52 13.01 -1.87
N THR A 24 6.45 14.08 -1.10
CA THR A 24 5.27 14.93 -1.06
C THR A 24 5.70 16.36 -1.34
N PRO A 25 4.74 17.24 -1.67
CA PRO A 25 5.09 18.64 -1.88
C PRO A 25 5.72 19.32 -0.67
N HIS A 26 5.52 18.75 0.51
CA HIS A 26 6.04 19.36 1.72
C HIS A 26 7.25 18.60 2.27
N GLY A 27 7.83 17.71 1.48
CA GLY A 27 8.98 16.96 1.94
C GLY A 27 8.69 15.47 1.90
N GLU A 28 9.52 14.71 2.58
CA GLU A 28 9.38 13.27 2.59
C GLU A 28 8.57 12.83 3.80
N LEU A 29 7.70 11.85 3.57
CA LEU A 29 6.85 11.31 4.60
C LEU A 29 7.21 9.85 4.83
N PRO A 30 7.69 9.49 6.02
CA PRO A 30 8.03 8.10 6.28
C PRO A 30 6.78 7.27 6.57
N VAL A 31 6.72 6.08 5.99
CA VAL A 31 5.66 5.13 6.28
C VAL A 31 6.25 3.75 6.38
N ASN A 32 5.67 2.94 7.23
CA ASN A 32 6.05 1.54 7.35
C ASN A 32 5.21 0.72 6.39
N TRP A 33 5.87 -0.18 5.69
CA TRP A 33 5.21 -0.96 4.64
C TRP A 33 5.63 -2.41 4.76
N PRO A 34 4.71 -3.36 4.71
CA PRO A 34 5.10 -4.77 4.79
C PRO A 34 5.96 -5.15 3.59
N VAL A 35 7.08 -5.81 3.87
CA VAL A 35 7.96 -6.24 2.80
C VAL A 35 7.24 -7.22 1.88
N ALA A 36 6.32 -8.00 2.44
CA ALA A 36 5.59 -8.97 1.65
C ALA A 36 4.75 -8.34 0.55
N LEU A 37 4.47 -7.05 0.66
CA LEU A 37 3.68 -6.34 -0.33
C LEU A 37 4.54 -5.50 -1.26
N LEU A 38 5.82 -5.82 -1.36
CA LEU A 38 6.72 -5.15 -2.27
C LEU A 38 7.14 -6.13 -3.37
N PRO A 39 7.53 -5.61 -4.54
CA PRO A 39 8.03 -6.49 -5.59
C PRO A 39 9.30 -7.19 -5.14
N PRO A 40 9.57 -8.38 -5.67
CA PRO A 40 10.80 -9.07 -5.32
C PRO A 40 12.02 -8.28 -5.77
N GLY A 41 13.07 -8.36 -4.97
CA GLY A 41 14.30 -7.68 -5.30
C GLY A 41 14.39 -6.26 -4.79
N VAL A 42 13.35 -5.75 -4.17
CA VAL A 42 13.38 -4.41 -3.61
C VAL A 42 14.21 -4.41 -2.33
N GLY A 43 15.08 -3.42 -2.21
CA GLY A 43 15.91 -3.28 -1.03
C GLY A 43 16.18 -1.83 -0.73
N GLU A 44 17.10 -1.60 0.20
CA GLU A 44 17.44 -0.23 0.59
C GLU A 44 17.88 0.56 -0.63
N GLY A 45 17.38 1.76 -0.77
CA GLY A 45 17.70 2.62 -1.88
C GLY A 45 16.85 2.42 -3.11
N SER A 46 15.99 1.40 -3.12
CA SER A 46 15.11 1.18 -4.27
C SER A 46 14.10 2.31 -4.42
N LYS A 47 13.77 2.60 -5.66
CA LYS A 47 12.73 3.59 -5.95
C LYS A 47 11.46 2.90 -6.32
N LEU A 48 10.36 3.39 -5.80
CA LEU A 48 9.04 2.81 -6.02
C LEU A 48 8.08 3.85 -6.55
N ASP A 49 7.14 3.40 -7.35
CA ASP A 49 6.05 4.24 -7.81
C ASP A 49 4.76 3.69 -7.24
N PHE A 50 4.01 4.54 -6.58
CA PHE A 50 2.69 4.19 -6.08
C PHE A 50 1.64 4.86 -6.95
N ALA A 51 0.72 4.06 -7.45
CA ALA A 51 -0.41 4.59 -8.21
C ALA A 51 -1.66 4.31 -7.39
N ILE A 52 -2.33 5.36 -6.98
CA ILE A 52 -3.51 5.24 -6.14
C ILE A 52 -4.71 5.77 -6.91
N GLY A 53 -5.66 4.92 -7.14
CA GLY A 53 -6.88 5.29 -7.82
C GLY A 53 -8.07 4.71 -7.10
N GLU A 54 -9.20 5.28 -7.40
CA GLU A 54 -10.43 4.79 -6.82
C GLU A 54 -10.89 3.56 -7.58
N ASN A 55 -11.22 2.51 -6.87
CA ASN A 55 -11.72 1.31 -7.52
C ASN A 55 -13.22 1.25 -7.34
N ARG A 56 -13.93 1.96 -8.21
CA ARG A 56 -15.37 2.09 -8.09
C ARG A 56 -16.09 0.79 -8.32
N GLN A 57 -15.54 -0.05 -9.19
CA GLN A 57 -16.19 -1.32 -9.44
C GLN A 57 -16.11 -2.21 -8.21
N ALA A 58 -14.97 -2.23 -7.56
CA ALA A 58 -14.83 -3.01 -6.34
C ALA A 58 -15.71 -2.45 -5.23
N GLU A 59 -15.89 -1.12 -5.20
CA GLU A 59 -16.78 -0.51 -4.23
C GLU A 59 -18.20 -1.00 -4.42
N THR A 60 -18.65 -1.07 -5.65
CA THR A 60 -19.99 -1.55 -5.95
C THR A 60 -20.15 -3.00 -5.55
N ASP A 61 -19.16 -3.82 -5.88
CA ASP A 61 -19.19 -5.23 -5.51
C ASP A 61 -19.18 -5.40 -3.99
N ALA A 62 -18.36 -4.60 -3.32
CA ALA A 62 -18.26 -4.70 -1.87
C ALA A 62 -19.59 -4.33 -1.21
N ARG A 63 -20.30 -3.37 -1.78
CA ARG A 63 -21.58 -2.98 -1.25
C ARG A 63 -22.57 -4.14 -1.28
N GLN A 64 -22.52 -4.90 -2.36
CA GLN A 64 -23.44 -6.02 -2.52
C GLN A 64 -23.08 -7.18 -1.64
N ARG A 65 -21.80 -7.33 -1.30
CA ARG A 65 -21.35 -8.45 -0.49
C ARG A 65 -20.61 -7.98 0.75
N GLY A 66 -20.97 -6.81 1.24
CA GLY A 66 -20.23 -6.21 2.34
C GLY A 66 -20.15 -7.08 3.56
N ALA A 67 -21.26 -7.71 3.93
CA ALA A 67 -21.27 -8.54 5.11
C ALA A 67 -20.34 -9.73 4.95
N ASP A 68 -20.31 -10.32 3.79
CA ASP A 68 -19.45 -11.47 3.54
C ASP A 68 -17.97 -11.09 3.64
N LEU A 69 -17.63 -9.94 3.08
CA LEU A 69 -16.26 -9.49 3.12
C LEU A 69 -15.79 -9.22 4.54
N LEU A 70 -16.62 -8.57 5.31
CA LEU A 70 -16.28 -8.28 6.69
C LEU A 70 -16.10 -9.56 7.49
N GLU A 71 -16.96 -10.51 7.25
CA GLU A 71 -16.88 -11.78 7.94
C GLU A 71 -15.59 -12.49 7.61
N GLU A 72 -15.22 -12.47 6.34
CA GLU A 72 -14.03 -13.13 5.91
C GLU A 72 -12.79 -12.51 6.52
N LEU A 73 -12.74 -11.19 6.55
CA LEU A 73 -11.60 -10.50 7.15
C LEU A 73 -11.50 -10.81 8.63
N THR A 74 -12.61 -10.86 9.32
CA THR A 74 -12.62 -11.17 10.73
C THR A 74 -12.08 -12.57 10.98
N ARG A 75 -12.46 -13.51 10.16
CA ARG A 75 -11.97 -14.87 10.33
C ARG A 75 -10.48 -14.96 10.12
N ARG A 76 -9.96 -14.20 9.18
CA ARG A 76 -8.54 -14.24 8.91
C ARG A 76 -7.71 -13.73 10.05
N LYS A 77 -8.26 -12.88 10.83
CA LYS A 77 -7.49 -12.28 11.90
C LYS A 77 -7.22 -13.26 13.03
N ASP A 78 -7.90 -14.33 13.08
CA ASP A 78 -7.65 -15.34 14.11
C ASP A 78 -6.37 -16.13 13.88
#